data_4193f9b059ccd0ab91b1d88dc75ae5e3
#
_entry.id   4193f9b059ccd0ab91b1d88dc75ae5e3
#
_cell.length_a   1.000
_cell.length_b   1.000
_cell.length_c   1.000
_cell.angle_alpha   90.00
_cell.angle_beta   90.00
_cell.angle_gamma   90.00
#
_symmetry.space_group_name_H-M   'P 1'
#
loop_
_entity.id
_entity.type
_entity.pdbx_description
1 polymer ?
#
loop_
_entity_poly.entity_id
_entity_poly.type
_entity_poly.pdbx_seq_one_letter_code
_entity_poly.pdbx_strand_id
1 'polypeptide(L)'
;PLHLHEISAQDEPRIDMHDAELNRVLGGGLVPGSIVLLGGEPGIGKSTLTLQTILHMDNRRVLYVSGEESTHQIKMRAERIGGNSEVMILCETSLEDIFDNIKEVKPELVVIDSIQTISTSDVERSPGSITQVRECAAALLRFAKTSGIPVILIGHINKEGTLAGPKLLEHIVDTVIQFEGDQHYMYRILRSIKNRFGSTSELGI
;
A
#
# COMPACT_ATOMS: atom_id res chain seq x y z
N PRO A 1 -29.65 6.23 5.61
CA PRO A 1 -29.88 5.36 4.44
C PRO A 1 -30.21 6.19 3.21
N LEU A 2 -29.63 5.80 2.06
CA LEU A 2 -29.91 6.40 0.76
C LEU A 2 -30.56 5.35 -0.12
N HIS A 3 -31.46 5.76 -0.98
CA HIS A 3 -31.98 4.86 -2.01
C HIS A 3 -30.92 4.66 -3.10
N LEU A 4 -30.88 3.48 -3.70
CA LEU A 4 -29.90 3.14 -4.72
C LEU A 4 -29.89 4.14 -5.90
N HIS A 5 -31.05 4.65 -6.29
CA HIS A 5 -31.19 5.62 -7.38
C HIS A 5 -30.72 7.05 -7.01
N GLU A 6 -30.52 7.33 -5.71
CA GLU A 6 -29.98 8.59 -5.23
C GLU A 6 -28.45 8.59 -5.22
N ILE A 7 -27.84 7.41 -5.38
CA ILE A 7 -26.39 7.26 -5.42
C ILE A 7 -25.93 7.55 -6.84
N SER A 8 -25.15 8.61 -6.97
CA SER A 8 -24.53 8.95 -8.26
C SER A 8 -23.49 7.87 -8.60
N ALA A 9 -23.69 7.20 -9.73
CA ALA A 9 -22.72 6.26 -10.30
C ALA A 9 -21.63 7.02 -11.11
N GLN A 10 -21.18 8.16 -10.62
CA GLN A 10 -20.01 8.81 -11.22
C GLN A 10 -18.81 7.93 -10.96
N ASP A 11 -18.21 7.41 -12.02
CA ASP A 11 -16.91 6.76 -11.97
C ASP A 11 -15.89 7.80 -11.49
N GLU A 12 -15.46 7.68 -10.24
CA GLU A 12 -14.35 8.49 -9.78
C GLU A 12 -13.13 8.14 -10.61
N PRO A 13 -12.43 9.13 -11.19
CA PRO A 13 -11.28 8.86 -12.03
C PRO A 13 -10.20 8.15 -11.21
N ARG A 14 -9.67 7.05 -11.74
CA ARG A 14 -8.58 6.32 -11.12
C ARG A 14 -7.32 7.19 -11.08
N ILE A 15 -6.51 6.98 -10.05
CA ILE A 15 -5.24 7.68 -9.90
C ILE A 15 -4.19 6.95 -10.75
N ASP A 16 -3.58 7.68 -11.68
CA ASP A 16 -2.47 7.17 -12.47
C ASP A 16 -1.24 7.00 -11.56
N MET A 17 -0.70 5.78 -11.49
CA MET A 17 0.48 5.46 -10.72
C MET A 17 1.78 5.79 -11.45
N HIS A 18 1.72 6.30 -12.67
CA HIS A 18 2.88 6.59 -13.52
C HIS A 18 3.81 5.38 -13.74
N ASP A 19 3.24 4.19 -13.64
CA ASP A 19 3.87 2.92 -13.93
C ASP A 19 2.86 2.07 -14.72
N ALA A 20 3.19 1.76 -15.97
CA ALA A 20 2.27 1.07 -16.88
C ALA A 20 1.91 -0.34 -16.39
N GLU A 21 2.88 -1.04 -15.81
CA GLU A 21 2.69 -2.40 -15.32
C GLU A 21 1.83 -2.42 -14.04
N LEU A 22 2.10 -1.49 -13.12
CA LEU A 22 1.30 -1.34 -11.91
C LEU A 22 -0.13 -0.90 -12.22
N ASN A 23 -0.32 0.07 -13.12
CA ASN A 23 -1.65 0.48 -13.58
C ASN A 23 -2.42 -0.68 -14.20
N ARG A 24 -1.74 -1.52 -15.00
CA ARG A 24 -2.35 -2.68 -15.64
C ARG A 24 -2.89 -3.66 -14.61
N VAL A 25 -2.09 -4.07 -13.62
CA VAL A 25 -2.53 -5.02 -12.59
C VAL A 25 -3.56 -4.43 -11.63
N LEU A 26 -3.60 -3.10 -11.47
CA LEU A 26 -4.65 -2.40 -10.73
C LEU A 26 -5.96 -2.28 -11.53
N GLY A 27 -5.94 -2.56 -12.83
CA GLY A 27 -7.11 -2.43 -13.71
C GLY A 27 -7.32 -1.01 -14.23
N GLY A 28 -6.26 -0.23 -14.39
CA GLY A 28 -6.27 1.12 -14.96
C GLY A 28 -5.86 2.22 -13.99
N GLY A 29 -5.35 1.88 -12.81
CA GLY A 29 -4.90 2.81 -11.80
C GLY A 29 -5.48 2.55 -10.42
N LEU A 30 -5.11 3.39 -9.47
CA LEU A 30 -5.52 3.26 -8.07
C LEU A 30 -6.91 3.88 -7.87
N VAL A 31 -7.82 3.12 -7.26
CA VAL A 31 -9.17 3.61 -6.97
C VAL A 31 -9.13 4.48 -5.71
N PRO A 32 -9.68 5.72 -5.72
CA PRO A 32 -9.79 6.55 -4.54
C PRO A 32 -10.51 5.82 -3.39
N GLY A 33 -10.00 5.97 -2.17
CA GLY A 33 -10.56 5.32 -0.99
C GLY A 33 -10.36 3.81 -0.93
N SER A 34 -9.59 3.22 -1.84
CA SER A 34 -9.26 1.80 -1.83
C SER A 34 -8.06 1.51 -0.93
N ILE A 35 -7.99 0.26 -0.47
CA ILE A 35 -6.84 -0.27 0.22
C ILE A 35 -6.24 -1.42 -0.59
N VAL A 36 -4.96 -1.31 -0.90
CA VAL A 36 -4.20 -2.25 -1.72
C VAL A 36 -3.09 -2.88 -0.88
N LEU A 37 -2.98 -4.19 -0.91
CA LEU A 37 -1.84 -4.90 -0.35
C LEU A 37 -0.86 -5.27 -1.47
N LEU A 38 0.36 -4.81 -1.35
CA LEU A 38 1.50 -5.26 -2.15
C LEU A 38 2.32 -6.24 -1.32
N GLY A 39 2.18 -7.52 -1.64
CA GLY A 39 2.85 -8.62 -0.96
C GLY A 39 4.02 -9.19 -1.74
N GLY A 40 4.96 -9.80 -1.06
CA GLY A 40 6.10 -10.46 -1.65
C GLY A 40 7.17 -10.80 -0.62
N GLU A 41 8.15 -11.61 -1.03
CA GLU A 41 9.27 -11.96 -0.16
C GLU A 41 10.07 -10.72 0.27
N PRO A 42 10.67 -10.74 1.48
CA PRO A 42 11.60 -9.69 1.89
C PRO A 42 12.75 -9.54 0.87
N GLY A 43 13.12 -8.31 0.55
CA GLY A 43 14.22 -8.02 -0.38
C GLY A 43 13.88 -8.17 -1.87
N ILE A 44 12.64 -8.51 -2.24
CA ILE A 44 12.22 -8.63 -3.65
C ILE A 44 12.17 -7.29 -4.37
N GLY A 45 12.06 -6.19 -3.63
CA GLY A 45 12.02 -4.82 -4.18
C GLY A 45 10.67 -4.11 -4.07
N LYS A 46 9.78 -4.56 -3.18
CA LYS A 46 8.47 -3.92 -2.95
C LYS A 46 8.60 -2.45 -2.56
N SER A 47 9.42 -2.17 -1.57
CA SER A 47 9.66 -0.81 -1.08
C SER A 47 10.30 0.07 -2.15
N THR A 48 11.22 -0.46 -2.94
CA THR A 48 11.87 0.27 -4.04
C THR A 48 10.88 0.56 -5.16
N LEU A 49 10.09 -0.42 -5.58
CA LEU A 49 9.05 -0.21 -6.59
C LEU A 49 8.05 0.87 -6.15
N THR A 50 7.58 0.79 -4.93
CA THR A 50 6.60 1.75 -4.39
C THR A 50 7.19 3.14 -4.30
N LEU A 51 8.40 3.27 -3.77
CA LEU A 51 9.09 4.55 -3.67
C LEU A 51 9.35 5.15 -5.06
N GLN A 52 9.82 4.37 -6.01
CA GLN A 52 10.00 4.79 -7.40
C GLN A 52 8.70 5.31 -8.02
N THR A 53 7.61 4.58 -7.82
CA THR A 53 6.30 4.95 -8.34
C THR A 53 5.83 6.29 -7.77
N ILE A 54 5.84 6.45 -6.45
CA ILE A 54 5.35 7.68 -5.81
C ILE A 54 6.24 8.90 -6.08
N LEU A 55 7.54 8.71 -6.25
CA LEU A 55 8.47 9.80 -6.62
C LEU A 55 8.21 10.36 -8.03
N HIS A 56 7.55 9.61 -8.90
CA HIS A 56 7.19 10.03 -10.25
C HIS A 56 5.72 10.46 -10.38
N MET A 57 4.96 10.44 -9.27
CA MET A 57 3.59 10.95 -9.25
C MET A 57 3.59 12.46 -9.07
N ASP A 58 3.43 13.18 -10.17
CA ASP A 58 3.43 14.64 -10.15
C ASP A 58 2.21 15.22 -9.44
N ASN A 59 2.43 16.32 -8.69
CA ASN A 59 1.39 17.12 -8.06
C ASN A 59 0.49 16.38 -7.04
N ARG A 60 1.00 15.32 -6.41
CA ARG A 60 0.27 14.62 -5.34
C ARG A 60 1.08 14.62 -4.05
N ARG A 61 0.40 14.95 -2.96
CA ARG A 61 0.97 14.82 -1.61
C ARG A 61 0.87 13.37 -1.19
N VAL A 62 2.00 12.71 -1.10
CA VAL A 62 2.08 11.32 -0.67
C VAL A 62 2.78 11.25 0.68
N LEU A 63 2.20 10.53 1.62
CA LEU A 63 2.83 10.19 2.88
C LEU A 63 3.35 8.76 2.83
N TYR A 64 4.67 8.62 2.91
CA TYR A 64 5.33 7.31 3.01
C TYR A 64 5.73 7.05 4.45
N VAL A 65 5.09 6.07 5.07
CA VAL A 65 5.34 5.66 6.46
C VAL A 65 6.24 4.44 6.45
N SER A 66 7.37 4.54 7.14
CA SER A 66 8.30 3.41 7.31
C SER A 66 8.43 3.06 8.79
N GLY A 67 8.25 1.79 9.10
CA GLY A 67 8.48 1.25 10.44
C GLY A 67 9.85 0.58 10.61
N GLU A 68 10.63 0.45 9.54
CA GLU A 68 11.91 -0.27 9.55
C GLU A 68 13.11 0.60 9.22
N GLU A 69 12.96 1.51 8.28
CA GLU A 69 14.06 2.33 7.77
C GLU A 69 14.07 3.73 8.41
N SER A 70 15.25 4.30 8.56
CA SER A 70 15.41 5.70 8.95
C SER A 70 15.11 6.65 7.78
N THR A 71 14.81 7.90 8.08
CA THR A 71 14.62 8.95 7.08
C THR A 71 15.84 9.10 6.17
N HIS A 72 17.04 8.96 6.73
CA HIS A 72 18.28 9.04 5.98
C HIS A 72 18.44 7.91 4.95
N GLN A 73 18.13 6.67 5.36
CA GLN A 73 18.17 5.51 4.45
C GLN A 73 17.20 5.66 3.28
N ILE A 74 15.97 6.11 3.56
CA ILE A 74 14.96 6.37 2.53
C ILE A 74 15.41 7.50 1.62
N LYS A 75 15.96 8.58 2.17
CA LYS A 75 16.49 9.71 1.39
C LYS A 75 17.59 9.28 0.43
N MET A 76 18.56 8.52 0.89
CA MET A 76 19.63 8.00 0.03
C MET A 76 19.11 7.15 -1.11
N ARG A 77 18.08 6.35 -0.85
CA ARG A 77 17.44 5.52 -1.88
C ARG A 77 16.65 6.38 -2.87
N ALA A 78 15.91 7.36 -2.39
CA ALA A 78 15.17 8.30 -3.22
C ALA A 78 16.09 9.11 -4.15
N GLU A 79 17.25 9.54 -3.67
CA GLU A 79 18.23 10.26 -4.49
C GLU A 79 18.78 9.43 -5.65
N ARG A 80 18.94 8.12 -5.46
CA ARG A 80 19.38 7.21 -6.55
C ARG A 80 18.27 6.99 -7.59
N ILE A 81 17.03 6.97 -7.15
CA ILE A 81 15.87 6.78 -8.03
C ILE A 81 15.63 8.05 -8.85
N GLY A 82 15.80 9.21 -8.24
CA GLY A 82 15.39 10.49 -8.83
C GLY A 82 13.88 10.69 -8.71
N GLY A 83 13.40 11.74 -9.33
CA GLY A 83 11.99 12.14 -9.27
C GLY A 83 11.83 13.49 -8.58
N ASN A 84 10.70 14.10 -8.76
CA ASN A 84 10.42 15.45 -8.27
C ASN A 84 8.99 15.54 -7.74
N SER A 85 8.64 14.70 -6.76
CA SER A 85 7.31 14.71 -6.16
C SER A 85 7.34 15.23 -4.72
N GLU A 86 6.18 15.66 -4.24
CA GLU A 86 5.96 16.08 -2.85
C GLU A 86 5.72 14.87 -1.94
N VAL A 87 6.72 13.98 -1.86
CA VAL A 87 6.67 12.82 -0.96
C VAL A 87 7.18 13.24 0.42
N MET A 88 6.35 13.00 1.43
CA MET A 88 6.71 13.18 2.83
C MET A 88 7.03 11.84 3.46
N ILE A 89 8.08 11.80 4.26
CA ILE A 89 8.55 10.59 4.92
C ILE A 89 8.24 10.69 6.41
N LEU A 90 7.59 9.67 6.94
CA LEU A 90 7.32 9.51 8.37
C LEU A 90 7.90 8.18 8.85
N CYS A 91 8.84 8.23 9.78
CA CYS A 91 9.36 7.04 10.45
C CYS A 91 8.62 6.86 11.78
N GLU A 92 7.60 6.02 11.76
CA GLU A 92 6.69 5.79 12.88
C GLU A 92 6.13 4.37 12.83
N THR A 93 5.89 3.81 14.01
CA THR A 93 5.30 2.47 14.20
C THR A 93 3.95 2.51 14.93
N SER A 94 3.64 3.58 15.64
CA SER A 94 2.35 3.78 16.31
C SER A 94 1.28 4.19 15.30
N LEU A 95 0.24 3.39 15.18
CA LEU A 95 -0.89 3.70 14.27
C LEU A 95 -1.59 5.00 14.66
N GLU A 96 -1.73 5.27 15.96
CA GLU A 96 -2.34 6.48 16.49
C GLU A 96 -1.55 7.72 16.07
N ASP A 97 -0.23 7.69 16.20
CA ASP A 97 0.65 8.78 15.79
C ASP A 97 0.67 8.95 14.26
N ILE A 98 0.58 7.84 13.50
CA ILE A 98 0.42 7.88 12.05
C ILE A 98 -0.87 8.63 11.67
N PHE A 99 -2.00 8.31 12.30
CA PHE A 99 -3.26 9.00 12.04
C PHE A 99 -3.21 10.48 12.41
N ASP A 100 -2.55 10.85 13.50
CA ASP A 100 -2.39 12.26 13.88
C ASP A 100 -1.57 13.04 12.84
N ASN A 101 -0.49 12.45 12.33
CA ASN A 101 0.27 13.02 11.24
C ASN A 101 -0.55 13.13 9.93
N ILE A 102 -1.38 12.14 9.62
CA ILE A 102 -2.27 12.19 8.45
C ILE A 102 -3.25 13.36 8.53
N LYS A 103 -3.82 13.63 9.70
CA LYS A 103 -4.73 14.77 9.90
C LYS A 103 -4.03 16.11 9.68
N GLU A 104 -2.78 16.24 10.09
CA GLU A 104 -1.98 17.45 9.93
C GLU A 104 -1.56 17.66 8.47
N VAL A 105 -1.01 16.61 7.86
CA VAL A 105 -0.39 16.64 6.52
C VAL A 105 -1.43 16.63 5.41
N LYS A 106 -2.57 15.99 5.61
CA LYS A 106 -3.65 15.80 4.62
C LYS A 106 -3.14 15.23 3.30
N PRO A 107 -2.55 14.04 3.30
CA PRO A 107 -2.03 13.41 2.08
C PRO A 107 -3.16 12.98 1.15
N GLU A 108 -2.83 12.79 -0.11
CA GLU A 108 -3.73 12.25 -1.13
C GLU A 108 -3.51 10.75 -1.38
N LEU A 109 -2.42 10.22 -0.85
CA LEU A 109 -2.08 8.80 -0.84
C LEU A 109 -1.23 8.51 0.38
N VAL A 110 -1.48 7.38 1.04
CA VAL A 110 -0.68 6.88 2.17
C VAL A 110 -0.08 5.54 1.81
N VAL A 111 1.21 5.40 2.04
CA VAL A 111 1.93 4.12 1.92
C VAL A 111 2.42 3.69 3.30
N ILE A 112 2.14 2.46 3.67
CA ILE A 112 2.60 1.84 4.92
C ILE A 112 3.62 0.74 4.59
N ASP A 113 4.86 0.94 5.00
CA ASP A 113 5.97 0.00 4.79
C ASP A 113 6.65 -0.36 6.13
N SER A 114 6.25 -1.44 6.74
CA SER A 114 5.31 -2.47 6.36
C SER A 114 4.15 -2.59 7.36
N ILE A 115 3.10 -3.27 6.97
CA ILE A 115 1.96 -3.52 7.87
C ILE A 115 2.39 -4.32 9.11
N GLN A 116 3.40 -5.16 9.01
CA GLN A 116 3.91 -5.97 10.11
C GLN A 116 4.69 -5.15 11.16
N THR A 117 5.13 -3.94 10.83
CA THR A 117 5.94 -3.11 11.74
C THR A 117 5.12 -2.10 12.53
N ILE A 118 3.88 -1.86 12.15
CA ILE A 118 3.01 -0.94 12.87
C ILE A 118 2.16 -1.67 13.91
N SER A 119 1.76 -0.94 14.94
CA SER A 119 0.93 -1.46 16.03
C SER A 119 -0.06 -0.41 16.53
N THR A 120 -1.17 -0.88 17.06
CA THR A 120 -2.15 -0.06 17.77
C THR A 120 -2.15 -0.40 19.24
N SER A 121 -2.33 0.63 20.10
CA SER A 121 -2.46 0.45 21.54
C SER A 121 -3.74 -0.30 21.95
N ASP A 122 -4.71 -0.41 21.06
CA ASP A 122 -5.95 -1.16 21.30
C ASP A 122 -5.74 -2.68 21.39
N VAL A 123 -4.57 -3.15 21.04
CA VAL A 123 -4.21 -4.57 21.04
C VAL A 123 -2.98 -4.82 21.88
N GLU A 124 -3.11 -5.64 22.93
CA GLU A 124 -2.00 -6.05 23.80
C GLU A 124 -1.18 -7.20 23.17
N ARG A 125 -0.63 -6.97 21.99
CA ARG A 125 0.20 -7.94 21.27
C ARG A 125 1.35 -7.24 20.56
N SER A 126 2.42 -7.98 20.36
CA SER A 126 3.60 -7.46 19.67
C SER A 126 3.29 -7.09 18.21
N PRO A 127 4.00 -6.10 17.64
CA PRO A 127 3.97 -5.83 16.21
C PRO A 127 4.26 -7.11 15.41
N GLY A 128 3.61 -7.28 14.26
CA GLY A 128 3.75 -8.47 13.41
C GLY A 128 2.91 -9.67 13.83
N SER A 129 2.30 -9.66 15.04
CA SER A 129 1.33 -10.69 15.41
C SER A 129 0.08 -10.63 14.51
N ILE A 130 -0.57 -11.76 14.33
CA ILE A 130 -1.79 -11.87 13.51
C ILE A 130 -2.85 -10.85 13.95
N THR A 131 -3.06 -10.70 15.24
CA THR A 131 -4.05 -9.77 15.79
C THR A 131 -3.67 -8.31 15.51
N GLN A 132 -2.42 -7.92 15.71
CA GLN A 132 -1.95 -6.56 15.42
C GLN A 132 -2.09 -6.23 13.93
N VAL A 133 -1.64 -7.11 13.06
CA VAL A 133 -1.70 -6.89 11.61
C VAL A 133 -3.14 -6.74 11.14
N ARG A 134 -4.03 -7.59 11.63
CA ARG A 134 -5.46 -7.52 11.30
C ARG A 134 -6.12 -6.23 11.79
N GLU A 135 -5.89 -5.85 13.03
CA GLU A 135 -6.49 -4.64 13.62
C GLU A 135 -5.97 -3.36 12.97
N CYS A 136 -4.67 -3.28 12.69
CA CYS A 136 -4.09 -2.14 11.97
C CYS A 136 -4.64 -2.05 10.54
N ALA A 137 -4.71 -3.16 9.81
CA ALA A 137 -5.28 -3.18 8.46
C ALA A 137 -6.76 -2.79 8.46
N ALA A 138 -7.55 -3.27 9.42
CA ALA A 138 -8.96 -2.90 9.55
C ALA A 138 -9.15 -1.41 9.85
N ALA A 139 -8.33 -0.83 10.71
CA ALA A 139 -8.37 0.60 11.01
C ALA A 139 -7.99 1.45 9.77
N LEU A 140 -6.99 1.04 9.02
CA LEU A 140 -6.59 1.69 7.77
C LEU A 140 -7.65 1.55 6.67
N LEU A 141 -8.35 0.42 6.61
CA LEU A 141 -9.49 0.24 5.71
C LEU A 141 -10.61 1.25 6.04
N ARG A 142 -10.99 1.36 7.30
CA ARG A 142 -12.01 2.33 7.72
C ARG A 142 -11.58 3.75 7.37
N PHE A 143 -10.33 4.10 7.62
CA PHE A 143 -9.76 5.39 7.25
C PHE A 143 -9.89 5.65 5.73
N ALA A 144 -9.47 4.71 4.90
CA ALA A 144 -9.55 4.85 3.44
C ALA A 144 -11.00 5.05 2.96
N LYS A 145 -11.94 4.26 3.49
CA LYS A 145 -13.36 4.34 3.12
C LYS A 145 -14.02 5.65 3.55
N THR A 146 -13.67 6.17 4.72
CA THR A 146 -14.28 7.41 5.25
C THR A 146 -13.66 8.68 4.69
N SER A 147 -12.35 8.67 4.43
CA SER A 147 -11.61 9.84 3.93
C SER A 147 -11.57 9.96 2.41
N GLY A 148 -11.75 8.84 1.69
CA GLY A 148 -11.52 8.77 0.26
C GLY A 148 -10.04 8.72 -0.13
N ILE A 149 -9.13 8.66 0.85
CA ILE A 149 -7.70 8.60 0.62
C ILE A 149 -7.28 7.13 0.44
N PRO A 150 -6.68 6.76 -0.70
CA PRO A 150 -6.21 5.40 -0.90
C PRO A 150 -5.00 5.09 -0.03
N VAL A 151 -4.89 3.83 0.36
CA VAL A 151 -3.78 3.31 1.18
C VAL A 151 -3.15 2.12 0.48
N ILE A 152 -1.83 2.15 0.35
CA ILE A 152 -1.03 1.01 -0.10
C ILE A 152 -0.32 0.42 1.12
N LEU A 153 -0.60 -0.85 1.41
CA LEU A 153 0.08 -1.61 2.44
C LEU A 153 1.17 -2.47 1.78
N ILE A 154 2.39 -2.34 2.25
CA ILE A 154 3.45 -3.28 1.91
C ILE A 154 3.45 -4.38 2.97
N GLY A 155 3.41 -5.63 2.52
CA GLY A 155 3.40 -6.81 3.39
C GLY A 155 4.49 -7.81 2.99
N HIS A 156 5.23 -8.31 3.96
CA HIS A 156 6.22 -9.34 3.74
C HIS A 156 5.58 -10.72 3.83
N ILE A 157 5.89 -11.59 2.87
CA ILE A 157 5.51 -13.01 2.86
C ILE A 157 6.76 -13.80 3.20
N ASN A 158 6.71 -14.64 4.22
CA ASN A 158 7.81 -15.57 4.45
C ASN A 158 7.71 -16.80 3.53
N LYS A 159 8.82 -17.51 3.35
CA LYS A 159 8.91 -18.71 2.52
C LYS A 159 7.99 -19.85 2.98
N GLU A 160 7.56 -19.82 4.23
CA GLU A 160 6.69 -20.83 4.82
C GLU A 160 5.20 -20.48 4.71
N GLY A 161 4.87 -19.27 4.22
CA GLY A 161 3.49 -18.81 4.07
C GLY A 161 2.70 -18.65 5.39
N THR A 162 3.40 -18.69 6.53
CA THR A 162 2.80 -18.77 7.87
C THR A 162 2.74 -17.44 8.60
N LEU A 163 3.48 -16.44 8.18
CA LEU A 163 3.29 -15.10 8.73
C LEU A 163 1.96 -14.51 8.26
N ALA A 164 1.45 -13.59 9.05
CA ALA A 164 0.31 -12.75 8.76
C ALA A 164 0.45 -12.12 7.36
N GLY A 165 0.40 -12.98 6.37
CA GLY A 165 0.62 -12.72 4.97
C GLY A 165 -0.66 -12.36 4.24
N PRO A 166 -0.63 -12.32 2.92
CA PRO A 166 -1.74 -11.91 2.07
C PRO A 166 -3.05 -12.62 2.38
N LYS A 167 -3.01 -13.90 2.73
CA LYS A 167 -4.23 -14.66 3.05
C LYS A 167 -5.00 -14.11 4.24
N LEU A 168 -4.29 -13.62 5.27
CA LEU A 168 -4.93 -13.02 6.44
C LEU A 168 -5.64 -11.72 6.09
N LEU A 169 -5.04 -10.90 5.23
CA LEU A 169 -5.53 -9.59 4.84
C LEU A 169 -6.43 -9.62 3.60
N GLU A 170 -6.45 -10.72 2.87
CA GLU A 170 -7.20 -10.87 1.62
C GLU A 170 -8.69 -10.55 1.76
N HIS A 171 -9.28 -10.84 2.91
CA HIS A 171 -10.68 -10.53 3.20
C HIS A 171 -10.90 -9.07 3.63
N ILE A 172 -9.85 -8.37 4.04
CA ILE A 172 -9.91 -6.99 4.52
C ILE A 172 -9.66 -6.01 3.37
N VAL A 173 -8.62 -6.24 2.57
CA VAL A 173 -8.21 -5.32 1.52
C VAL A 173 -9.05 -5.46 0.24
N ASP A 174 -9.10 -4.40 -0.57
CA ASP A 174 -9.82 -4.39 -1.84
C ASP A 174 -9.04 -5.09 -2.95
N THR A 175 -7.72 -4.98 -2.92
CA THR A 175 -6.83 -5.50 -3.96
C THR A 175 -5.59 -6.10 -3.32
N VAL A 176 -5.17 -7.26 -3.82
CA VAL A 176 -3.91 -7.91 -3.45
C VAL A 176 -3.07 -8.07 -4.70
N ILE A 177 -1.89 -7.47 -4.69
CA ILE A 177 -0.88 -7.63 -5.74
C ILE A 177 0.31 -8.37 -5.12
N GLN A 178 0.73 -9.43 -5.77
CA GLN A 178 1.92 -10.18 -5.37
C GLN A 178 3.08 -9.83 -6.27
N PHE A 179 4.21 -9.47 -5.65
CA PHE A 179 5.46 -9.22 -6.32
C PHE A 179 6.35 -10.45 -6.22
N GLU A 180 6.60 -11.08 -7.35
CA GLU A 180 7.35 -12.33 -7.47
C GLU A 180 8.65 -12.08 -8.23
N GLY A 181 9.73 -12.74 -7.83
CA GLY A 181 10.98 -12.79 -8.56
C GLY A 181 11.29 -14.21 -8.98
N ASP A 182 11.85 -14.39 -10.16
CA ASP A 182 12.42 -15.65 -10.60
C ASP A 182 13.95 -15.54 -10.52
N GLN A 183 14.58 -16.47 -9.81
CA GLN A 183 16.04 -16.51 -9.65
C GLN A 183 16.76 -16.86 -10.96
N HIS A 184 16.06 -17.47 -11.92
CA HIS A 184 16.59 -17.88 -13.21
C HIS A 184 16.39 -16.87 -14.32
N TYR A 185 15.43 -15.95 -14.14
CA TYR A 185 15.11 -14.92 -15.11
C TYR A 185 15.33 -13.53 -14.48
N MET A 186 15.92 -12.63 -15.24
CA MET A 186 16.25 -11.28 -14.77
C MET A 186 15.03 -10.35 -14.71
N TYR A 187 13.83 -10.87 -14.54
CA TYR A 187 12.60 -10.08 -14.44
C TYR A 187 11.83 -10.38 -13.16
N ARG A 188 10.96 -9.47 -12.81
CA ARG A 188 10.05 -9.56 -11.68
C ARG A 188 8.63 -9.43 -12.20
N ILE A 189 7.71 -10.11 -11.54
CA ILE A 189 6.30 -10.17 -11.98
C ILE A 189 5.42 -9.56 -10.90
N LEU A 190 4.52 -8.68 -11.33
CA LEU A 190 3.39 -8.25 -10.55
C LEU A 190 2.18 -9.08 -10.96
N ARG A 191 1.57 -9.74 -9.99
CA ARG A 191 0.39 -10.57 -10.20
C ARG A 191 -0.78 -10.09 -9.35
N SER A 192 -1.90 -9.82 -9.97
CA SER A 192 -3.14 -9.54 -9.25
C SER A 192 -3.72 -10.85 -8.70
N ILE A 193 -3.78 -10.98 -7.38
CA ILE A 193 -4.37 -12.13 -6.69
C ILE A 193 -5.85 -11.88 -6.40
N LYS A 194 -6.20 -10.65 -6.08
CA LYS A 194 -7.56 -10.18 -5.82
C LYS A 194 -7.70 -8.75 -6.31
N ASN A 195 -8.82 -8.46 -6.97
CA ASN A 195 -9.14 -7.09 -7.36
C ASN A 195 -10.66 -6.89 -7.38
N ARG A 196 -11.20 -6.13 -6.44
CA ARG A 196 -12.63 -5.79 -6.39
C ARG A 196 -13.07 -4.88 -7.53
N PHE A 197 -12.13 -4.23 -8.20
CA PHE A 197 -12.36 -3.17 -9.18
C PHE A 197 -11.97 -3.55 -10.61
N GLY A 198 -11.57 -4.80 -10.83
CA GLY A 198 -11.11 -5.24 -12.14
C GLY A 198 -10.73 -6.71 -12.23
N SER A 199 -10.09 -7.07 -13.34
CA SER A 199 -9.64 -8.43 -13.61
C SER A 199 -8.43 -8.82 -12.76
N THR A 200 -8.30 -10.10 -12.47
CA THR A 200 -7.09 -10.71 -11.88
C THR A 200 -6.24 -11.46 -12.91
N SER A 201 -6.58 -11.39 -14.18
CA SER A 201 -5.85 -12.09 -15.26
C SER A 201 -4.64 -11.32 -15.80
N GLU A 202 -4.49 -10.06 -15.41
CA GLU A 202 -3.40 -9.21 -15.88
C GLU A 202 -2.11 -9.45 -15.11
N LEU A 203 -0.99 -9.41 -15.84
CA LEU A 203 0.36 -9.50 -15.30
C LEU A 203 1.16 -8.24 -15.67
N GLY A 204 1.99 -7.76 -14.74
CA GLY A 204 3.03 -6.75 -14.97
C GLY A 204 4.41 -7.41 -14.92
N ILE A 205 5.35 -6.96 -15.74
CA ILE A 205 6.72 -7.50 -15.81
C ILE A 205 7.74 -6.38 -15.62
#